data_83c6f5ad0032901940e3f78e691f91a2
#
_entry.id   83c6f5ad0032901940e3f78e691f91a2
#
_cell.length_a   1.000
_cell.length_b   1.000
_cell.length_c   1.000
_cell.angle_alpha   90.00
_cell.angle_beta   90.00
_cell.angle_gamma   90.00
#
_symmetry.space_group_name_H-M   'P 1'
#
loop_
_entity.id
_entity.type
_entity.pdbx_description
1 polymer ?
#
loop_
_entity_poly.entity_id
_entity_poly.type
_entity_poly.pdbx_seq_one_letter_code
_entity_poly.pdbx_strand_id
1 'polypeptide(L)'
;MPAAILQYSWFLGSLAPRLLFSALPCCLLIFFFLEPGIRSAEAGSASTKAEAFLRAYPNFFSGYKDNTLLFHDGGRIQFDDGRSKTYEELLSNPDPEDELSQNYPTGSQSYSPPAVNFDPGRYRCAALFKKMYGENPKEVESHLVTVPWLPHSTHTVVRITRVNGVDRQLEAVSAELDQLPPEEKKYVLKTGGTFNWRPITGSEQLSAHAFGIAIDIDPDYSDYWRWNVSGDHEKLIPYKNRIPHRIVEIFERHGFIWGGKWYHYDTMHFEYRPELLPQAAK
;
A
#
# COMPACT_ATOMS: atom_id res chain seq x y z
N MET A 1 -26.22 -44.02 38.89
CA MET A 1 -27.36 -43.99 39.82
C MET A 1 -27.94 -42.60 39.84
N PRO A 2 -29.23 -42.49 39.95
CA PRO A 2 -30.06 -41.82 38.97
C PRO A 2 -30.78 -40.55 39.45
N ALA A 3 -31.29 -39.82 38.49
CA ALA A 3 -32.65 -39.28 38.39
C ALA A 3 -33.16 -38.26 39.41
N ALA A 4 -33.72 -37.20 38.94
CA ALA A 4 -35.11 -36.84 39.21
C ALA A 4 -35.60 -35.72 38.23
N ILE A 5 -36.58 -36.16 37.51
CA ILE A 5 -37.59 -35.44 36.73
C ILE A 5 -38.53 -34.73 37.70
N LEU A 6 -39.02 -33.55 37.37
CA LEU A 6 -40.34 -33.10 37.79
C LEU A 6 -40.95 -32.16 36.75
N GLN A 7 -41.96 -32.73 36.05
CA GLN A 7 -43.01 -32.03 35.31
C GLN A 7 -44.00 -31.42 36.30
N TYR A 8 -44.58 -30.30 35.95
CA TYR A 8 -45.96 -29.95 36.29
C TYR A 8 -46.63 -29.16 35.16
N SER A 9 -47.65 -29.80 34.61
CA SER A 9 -48.73 -29.23 33.81
C SER A 9 -49.87 -28.76 34.69
N TRP A 10 -50.76 -27.96 34.23
CA TRP A 10 -52.23 -27.78 34.40
C TRP A 10 -52.61 -26.33 34.00
N PHE A 11 -53.53 -25.99 33.29
CA PHE A 11 -54.78 -26.32 32.67
C PHE A 11 -55.62 -25.02 32.52
N LEU A 12 -56.25 -24.90 31.37
CA LEU A 12 -57.60 -24.41 31.03
C LEU A 12 -58.09 -22.99 31.30
N GLY A 13 -58.67 -22.43 30.23
CA GLY A 13 -59.99 -21.80 30.24
C GLY A 13 -60.02 -20.52 29.43
N SER A 14 -60.51 -20.48 28.27
CA SER A 14 -61.83 -20.48 27.68
C SER A 14 -62.29 -19.05 27.26
N LEU A 15 -62.92 -19.04 26.10
CA LEU A 15 -63.92 -18.09 25.58
C LEU A 15 -63.50 -16.88 24.76
N ALA A 16 -63.81 -17.04 23.46
CA ALA A 16 -63.90 -15.97 22.48
C ALA A 16 -65.11 -15.03 22.69
N PRO A 17 -65.12 -13.85 22.00
CA PRO A 17 -66.07 -13.76 20.93
C PRO A 17 -65.46 -13.23 19.61
N ARG A 18 -66.06 -13.73 18.54
CA ARG A 18 -65.87 -13.31 17.16
C ARG A 18 -66.33 -11.87 16.94
N LEU A 19 -65.49 -11.03 16.38
CA LEU A 19 -65.90 -9.84 15.65
C LEU A 19 -65.34 -9.90 14.23
N LEU A 20 -66.28 -9.96 13.30
CA LEU A 20 -66.06 -9.79 11.86
C LEU A 20 -65.60 -8.36 11.60
N PHE A 21 -64.43 -8.21 11.03
CA PHE A 21 -64.09 -6.97 10.31
C PHE A 21 -63.58 -7.31 8.92
N SER A 22 -64.24 -6.65 7.99
CA SER A 22 -64.09 -6.69 6.55
C SER A 22 -62.65 -6.46 6.10
N ALA A 23 -62.16 -7.29 5.17
CA ALA A 23 -60.93 -7.14 4.45
C ALA A 23 -61.03 -5.97 3.46
N LEU A 24 -60.19 -4.93 3.64
CA LEU A 24 -59.78 -4.03 2.60
C LEU A 24 -58.34 -4.39 2.21
N PRO A 25 -58.01 -4.53 0.93
CA PRO A 25 -56.64 -4.78 0.51
C PRO A 25 -55.88 -3.46 0.60
N CYS A 26 -55.01 -3.36 1.59
CA CYS A 26 -53.99 -2.33 1.67
C CYS A 26 -52.90 -2.65 0.64
N CYS A 27 -52.92 -2.01 -0.54
CA CYS A 27 -51.80 -1.99 -1.46
C CYS A 27 -50.61 -1.33 -0.77
N LEU A 28 -49.69 -2.12 -0.25
CA LEU A 28 -48.39 -1.66 0.21
C LEU A 28 -47.57 -1.27 -1.03
N LEU A 29 -47.61 -0.01 -1.40
CA LEU A 29 -46.61 0.60 -2.29
C LEU A 29 -45.30 0.63 -1.52
N ILE A 30 -44.44 -0.38 -1.76
CA ILE A 30 -43.04 -0.33 -1.36
C ILE A 30 -42.32 0.69 -2.23
N PHE A 31 -42.25 1.93 -1.73
CA PHE A 31 -41.31 2.90 -2.27
C PHE A 31 -39.90 2.45 -1.92
N PHE A 32 -39.19 1.87 -2.90
CA PHE A 32 -37.75 1.80 -2.86
C PHE A 32 -37.21 3.22 -2.88
N PHE A 33 -36.95 3.79 -1.71
CA PHE A 33 -36.04 4.92 -1.64
C PHE A 33 -34.66 4.43 -2.00
N LEU A 34 -34.26 4.60 -3.28
CA LEU A 34 -32.86 4.58 -3.64
C LEU A 34 -32.20 5.73 -2.87
N GLU A 35 -31.38 5.39 -1.91
CA GLU A 35 -30.55 6.36 -1.21
C GLU A 35 -29.48 6.90 -2.18
N PRO A 36 -29.56 8.14 -2.70
CA PRO A 36 -28.54 8.68 -3.59
C PRO A 36 -27.26 9.12 -2.86
N GLY A 37 -27.24 9.05 -1.50
CA GLY A 37 -26.15 9.57 -0.70
C GLY A 37 -24.90 8.70 -0.66
N ILE A 38 -25.04 7.37 -0.71
CA ILE A 38 -23.89 6.45 -0.57
C ILE A 38 -23.02 6.47 -1.85
N ARG A 39 -23.65 6.42 -3.01
CA ARG A 39 -22.91 6.46 -4.30
C ARG A 39 -22.17 7.78 -4.55
N SER A 40 -22.66 8.90 -4.06
CA SER A 40 -21.98 10.19 -4.23
C SER A 40 -20.78 10.35 -3.29
N ALA A 41 -20.80 9.77 -2.09
CA ALA A 41 -19.68 9.78 -1.16
C ALA A 41 -18.55 8.86 -1.62
N GLU A 42 -18.85 7.67 -2.14
CA GLU A 42 -17.87 6.74 -2.71
C GLU A 42 -17.22 7.30 -3.98
N ALA A 43 -17.99 7.89 -4.88
CA ALA A 43 -17.47 8.53 -6.09
C ALA A 43 -16.55 9.73 -5.76
N GLY A 44 -16.86 10.50 -4.72
CA GLY A 44 -16.01 11.58 -4.22
C GLY A 44 -14.70 11.07 -3.63
N SER A 45 -14.72 9.96 -2.89
CA SER A 45 -13.53 9.32 -2.33
C SER A 45 -12.63 8.73 -3.42
N ALA A 46 -13.19 8.01 -4.39
CA ALA A 46 -12.46 7.45 -5.52
C ALA A 46 -11.80 8.54 -6.37
N SER A 47 -12.48 9.66 -6.62
CA SER A 47 -11.90 10.80 -7.33
C SER A 47 -10.70 11.39 -6.58
N THR A 48 -10.80 11.54 -5.26
CA THR A 48 -9.69 12.06 -4.43
C THR A 48 -8.47 11.14 -4.44
N LYS A 49 -8.67 9.81 -4.39
CA LYS A 49 -7.60 8.83 -4.50
C LYS A 49 -6.95 8.84 -5.89
N ALA A 50 -7.76 8.87 -6.97
CA ALA A 50 -7.24 8.96 -8.32
C ALA A 50 -6.40 10.23 -8.54
N GLU A 51 -6.80 11.37 -7.94
CA GLU A 51 -6.02 12.60 -7.98
C GLU A 51 -4.62 12.47 -7.38
N ALA A 52 -4.41 11.56 -6.42
CA ALA A 52 -3.07 11.31 -5.87
C ALA A 52 -2.13 10.77 -6.96
N PHE A 53 -2.60 9.85 -7.81
CA PHE A 53 -1.84 9.36 -8.96
C PHE A 53 -1.58 10.45 -10.00
N LEU A 54 -2.59 11.26 -10.33
CA LEU A 54 -2.44 12.34 -11.30
C LEU A 54 -1.39 13.37 -10.85
N ARG A 55 -1.38 13.69 -9.56
CA ARG A 55 -0.39 14.60 -8.97
C ARG A 55 1.01 13.99 -8.91
N ALA A 56 1.09 12.72 -8.52
CA ALA A 56 2.35 12.01 -8.36
C ALA A 56 3.07 11.76 -9.70
N TYR A 57 2.31 11.50 -10.75
CA TYR A 57 2.81 11.07 -12.06
C TYR A 57 2.25 11.90 -13.22
N PRO A 58 2.41 13.24 -13.21
CA PRO A 58 1.77 14.14 -14.17
C PRO A 58 2.21 13.91 -15.63
N ASN A 59 3.37 13.29 -15.86
CA ASN A 59 3.86 12.95 -17.19
C ASN A 59 3.27 11.64 -17.74
N PHE A 60 2.60 10.87 -16.92
CA PHE A 60 1.98 9.60 -17.30
C PHE A 60 0.48 9.75 -17.52
N PHE A 61 -0.21 10.36 -16.57
CA PHE A 61 -1.66 10.44 -16.58
C PHE A 61 -2.15 11.76 -17.18
N SER A 62 -3.09 11.65 -18.12
CA SER A 62 -3.83 12.79 -18.69
C SER A 62 -5.11 13.11 -17.92
N GLY A 63 -5.61 12.19 -17.08
CA GLY A 63 -6.81 12.42 -16.29
C GLY A 63 -7.41 11.15 -15.67
N TYR A 64 -8.54 11.37 -14.99
CA TYR A 64 -9.40 10.33 -14.42
C TYR A 64 -10.84 10.59 -14.85
N LYS A 65 -11.51 9.58 -15.39
CA LYS A 65 -12.91 9.67 -15.81
C LYS A 65 -13.57 8.30 -15.76
N ASP A 66 -14.82 8.25 -15.31
CA ASP A 66 -15.65 7.05 -15.31
C ASP A 66 -14.91 5.82 -14.75
N ASN A 67 -14.38 5.96 -13.53
CA ASN A 67 -13.60 4.92 -12.83
C ASN A 67 -12.38 4.41 -13.62
N THR A 68 -11.75 5.28 -14.40
CA THR A 68 -10.63 4.91 -15.28
C THR A 68 -9.53 5.96 -15.21
N LEU A 69 -8.30 5.54 -14.96
CA LEU A 69 -7.11 6.36 -15.16
C LEU A 69 -6.76 6.39 -16.65
N LEU A 70 -6.53 7.58 -17.18
CA LEU A 70 -6.22 7.82 -18.59
C LEU A 70 -4.74 8.19 -18.70
N PHE A 71 -4.01 7.54 -19.60
CA PHE A 71 -2.61 7.82 -19.89
C PHE A 71 -2.48 8.82 -21.04
N HIS A 72 -1.38 9.59 -21.09
CA HIS A 72 -1.11 10.50 -22.20
C HIS A 72 -0.94 9.79 -23.55
N ASP A 73 -0.52 8.54 -23.56
CA ASP A 73 -0.40 7.72 -24.79
C ASP A 73 -1.72 7.12 -25.28
N GLY A 74 -2.85 7.49 -24.65
CA GLY A 74 -4.19 6.96 -24.95
C GLY A 74 -4.53 5.64 -24.24
N GLY A 75 -3.60 5.05 -23.50
CA GLY A 75 -3.84 3.88 -22.66
C GLY A 75 -4.86 4.17 -21.55
N ARG A 76 -5.43 3.11 -21.01
CA ARG A 76 -6.46 3.19 -19.96
C ARG A 76 -6.27 2.04 -18.99
N ILE A 77 -6.54 2.31 -17.71
CA ILE A 77 -6.62 1.27 -16.67
C ILE A 77 -7.82 1.55 -15.77
N GLN A 78 -8.62 0.53 -15.49
CA GLN A 78 -9.69 0.62 -14.52
C GLN A 78 -9.09 0.95 -13.15
N PHE A 79 -9.68 1.92 -12.45
CA PHE A 79 -9.14 2.40 -11.19
C PHE A 79 -9.54 1.50 -10.02
N ASP A 80 -10.80 1.13 -9.94
CA ASP A 80 -11.41 0.32 -8.89
C ASP A 80 -12.28 -0.77 -9.51
N ASP A 81 -12.05 -2.04 -9.16
CA ASP A 81 -12.84 -3.17 -9.65
C ASP A 81 -14.16 -3.38 -8.85
N GLY A 82 -14.38 -2.59 -7.80
CA GLY A 82 -15.56 -2.61 -6.95
C GLY A 82 -15.66 -3.83 -6.04
N ARG A 83 -14.58 -4.61 -5.87
CA ARG A 83 -14.55 -5.81 -5.05
C ARG A 83 -14.00 -5.52 -3.66
N SER A 84 -14.62 -6.11 -2.65
CA SER A 84 -13.98 -6.22 -1.34
C SER A 84 -13.00 -7.39 -1.36
N LYS A 85 -11.74 -7.12 -1.04
CA LYS A 85 -10.62 -8.07 -1.12
C LYS A 85 -10.09 -8.43 0.26
N THR A 86 -9.72 -9.68 0.47
CA THR A 86 -8.96 -10.11 1.64
C THR A 86 -7.54 -9.55 1.59
N TYR A 87 -6.81 -9.63 2.70
CA TYR A 87 -5.40 -9.20 2.74
C TYR A 87 -4.54 -9.93 1.70
N GLU A 88 -4.73 -11.23 1.53
CA GLU A 88 -4.01 -12.05 0.54
C GLU A 88 -4.38 -11.67 -0.90
N GLU A 89 -5.65 -11.36 -1.16
CA GLU A 89 -6.10 -10.87 -2.46
C GLU A 89 -5.53 -9.48 -2.76
N LEU A 90 -5.47 -8.58 -1.76
CA LEU A 90 -4.82 -7.27 -1.89
C LEU A 90 -3.32 -7.39 -2.19
N LEU A 91 -2.63 -8.39 -1.64
CA LEU A 91 -1.24 -8.66 -1.95
C LEU A 91 -1.04 -9.27 -3.33
N SER A 92 -1.99 -10.07 -3.84
CA SER A 92 -1.83 -10.84 -5.07
C SER A 92 -2.45 -10.20 -6.31
N ASN A 93 -3.55 -9.46 -6.15
CA ASN A 93 -4.29 -8.87 -7.28
C ASN A 93 -4.97 -7.54 -6.92
N PRO A 94 -4.22 -6.54 -6.43
CA PRO A 94 -4.78 -5.22 -6.18
C PRO A 94 -5.04 -4.48 -7.50
N ASP A 95 -6.06 -3.63 -7.49
CA ASP A 95 -6.25 -2.58 -8.48
C ASP A 95 -5.55 -1.27 -8.04
N PRO A 96 -5.56 -0.20 -8.84
CA PRO A 96 -4.93 1.06 -8.45
C PRO A 96 -5.55 1.72 -7.21
N GLU A 97 -6.85 1.55 -6.95
CA GLU A 97 -7.53 2.07 -5.76
C GLU A 97 -7.03 1.40 -4.49
N ASP A 98 -6.86 0.08 -4.53
CA ASP A 98 -6.35 -0.72 -3.42
C ASP A 98 -4.96 -0.28 -2.93
N GLU A 99 -4.11 0.23 -3.84
CA GLU A 99 -2.78 0.74 -3.47
C GLU A 99 -2.86 1.87 -2.43
N LEU A 100 -3.97 2.62 -2.45
CA LEU A 100 -4.27 3.74 -1.57
C LEU A 100 -5.24 3.38 -0.43
N SER A 101 -5.50 2.09 -0.19
CA SER A 101 -6.43 1.64 0.85
C SER A 101 -5.88 1.84 2.26
N GLN A 102 -4.56 1.88 2.42
CA GLN A 102 -3.88 2.13 3.69
C GLN A 102 -3.07 3.43 3.59
N ASN A 103 -3.34 4.38 4.50
CA ASN A 103 -2.62 5.63 4.55
C ASN A 103 -1.19 5.41 5.04
N TYR A 104 -0.19 5.81 4.26
CA TYR A 104 1.20 5.78 4.69
C TYR A 104 1.45 6.88 5.73
N PRO A 105 1.89 6.54 6.96
CA PRO A 105 2.15 7.53 8.00
C PRO A 105 3.49 8.22 7.76
N THR A 106 3.49 9.54 7.58
CA THR A 106 4.72 10.33 7.41
C THR A 106 5.27 10.87 8.73
N GLY A 107 6.55 11.19 8.76
CA GLY A 107 7.22 11.83 9.89
C GLY A 107 7.49 10.90 11.08
N SER A 108 7.96 11.49 12.17
CA SER A 108 8.52 10.79 13.33
C SER A 108 7.52 10.07 14.23
N GLN A 109 6.23 10.39 14.13
CA GLN A 109 5.21 9.82 15.03
C GLN A 109 4.86 8.36 14.76
N SER A 110 5.43 7.75 13.73
CA SER A 110 5.05 6.45 13.19
C SER A 110 5.96 5.29 13.60
N TYR A 111 6.64 5.38 14.76
CA TYR A 111 7.53 4.32 15.25
C TYR A 111 6.89 3.39 16.29
N SER A 112 5.61 3.48 16.48
CA SER A 112 4.86 2.42 17.16
C SER A 112 4.81 1.19 16.25
N PRO A 113 4.88 -0.04 16.81
CA PRO A 113 4.68 -1.24 16.00
C PRO A 113 3.38 -1.12 15.19
N PRO A 114 3.41 -1.35 13.86
CA PRO A 114 2.21 -1.29 13.04
C PRO A 114 1.17 -2.32 13.48
N ALA A 115 -0.10 -2.04 13.23
CA ALA A 115 -1.16 -3.02 13.42
C ALA A 115 -0.97 -4.23 12.49
N VAL A 116 -1.52 -5.38 12.86
CA VAL A 116 -1.47 -6.60 12.03
C VAL A 116 -1.96 -6.30 10.61
N ASN A 117 -1.20 -6.70 9.60
CA ASN A 117 -1.49 -6.48 8.17
C ASN A 117 -1.58 -5.01 7.75
N PHE A 118 -1.03 -4.09 8.55
CA PHE A 118 -0.88 -2.70 8.14
C PHE A 118 0.45 -2.54 7.39
N ASP A 119 0.37 -2.56 6.07
CA ASP A 119 1.51 -2.58 5.16
C ASP A 119 1.34 -1.56 4.02
N PRO A 120 1.21 -0.24 4.30
CA PRO A 120 0.90 0.78 3.29
C PRO A 120 1.98 0.81 2.19
N GLY A 121 1.54 0.61 0.94
CA GLY A 121 2.40 0.54 -0.23
C GLY A 121 2.82 -0.87 -0.65
N ARG A 122 2.50 -1.92 0.10
CA ARG A 122 2.77 -3.30 -0.32
C ARG A 122 1.78 -3.83 -1.36
N TYR A 123 0.59 -3.26 -1.45
CA TYR A 123 -0.35 -3.56 -2.53
C TYR A 123 0.10 -2.83 -3.79
N ARG A 124 0.45 -3.57 -4.84
CA ARG A 124 0.97 -3.02 -6.09
C ARG A 124 0.20 -3.59 -7.27
N CYS A 125 -0.53 -2.74 -7.97
CA CYS A 125 -1.21 -3.10 -9.21
C CYS A 125 -0.17 -3.39 -10.30
N ALA A 126 0.11 -4.67 -10.55
CA ALA A 126 1.14 -5.10 -11.48
C ALA A 126 0.96 -4.52 -12.89
N ALA A 127 -0.29 -4.40 -13.35
CA ALA A 127 -0.60 -3.82 -14.66
C ALA A 127 -0.19 -2.34 -14.73
N LEU A 128 -0.43 -1.58 -13.65
CA LEU A 128 -0.04 -0.17 -13.56
C LEU A 128 1.48 -0.02 -13.57
N PHE A 129 2.20 -0.78 -12.72
CA PHE A 129 3.66 -0.69 -12.64
C PHE A 129 4.34 -1.13 -13.94
N LYS A 130 3.89 -2.20 -14.58
CA LYS A 130 4.39 -2.63 -15.88
C LYS A 130 4.17 -1.55 -16.95
N LYS A 131 2.98 -0.96 -17.00
CA LYS A 131 2.67 0.13 -17.92
C LYS A 131 3.57 1.35 -17.72
N MET A 132 3.90 1.70 -16.47
CA MET A 132 4.73 2.86 -16.17
C MET A 132 6.23 2.62 -16.37
N TYR A 133 6.73 1.45 -15.96
CA TYR A 133 8.18 1.22 -15.83
C TYR A 133 8.76 0.21 -16.82
N GLY A 134 7.92 -0.65 -17.42
CA GLY A 134 8.30 -1.65 -18.42
C GLY A 134 7.71 -3.02 -18.15
N GLU A 135 7.32 -3.71 -19.23
CA GLU A 135 6.62 -5.01 -19.19
C GLU A 135 7.56 -6.19 -18.85
N ASN A 136 8.85 -6.01 -19.08
CA ASN A 136 9.85 -7.07 -18.95
C ASN A 136 11.23 -6.50 -18.53
N PRO A 137 12.18 -7.37 -18.10
CA PRO A 137 13.47 -6.91 -17.61
C PRO A 137 14.23 -6.05 -18.61
N LYS A 138 14.18 -6.38 -19.91
CA LYS A 138 14.92 -5.67 -20.94
C LYS A 138 14.40 -4.22 -21.12
N GLU A 139 13.09 -4.03 -21.03
CA GLU A 139 12.49 -2.70 -21.07
C GLU A 139 12.88 -1.88 -19.87
N VAL A 140 12.73 -2.43 -18.65
CA VAL A 140 13.14 -1.73 -17.41
C VAL A 140 14.63 -1.40 -17.46
N GLU A 141 15.48 -2.35 -17.84
CA GLU A 141 16.93 -2.12 -17.96
C GLU A 141 17.30 -1.00 -18.91
N SER A 142 16.53 -0.81 -19.99
CA SER A 142 16.74 0.28 -20.94
C SER A 142 16.47 1.68 -20.35
N HIS A 143 15.75 1.74 -19.25
CA HIS A 143 15.43 2.97 -18.52
C HIS A 143 16.37 3.22 -17.33
N LEU A 144 17.23 2.26 -16.98
CA LEU A 144 18.13 2.41 -15.83
C LEU A 144 19.28 3.35 -16.19
N VAL A 145 19.57 4.22 -15.25
CA VAL A 145 20.75 5.10 -15.28
C VAL A 145 21.57 4.90 -14.01
N THR A 146 22.83 5.31 -14.06
CA THR A 146 23.75 5.24 -12.93
C THR A 146 23.67 6.53 -12.12
N VAL A 147 23.47 6.39 -10.80
CA VAL A 147 23.46 7.46 -9.81
C VAL A 147 24.61 7.25 -8.82
N PRO A 148 25.45 8.28 -8.56
CA PRO A 148 26.45 8.21 -7.51
C PRO A 148 25.77 8.06 -6.13
N TRP A 149 26.24 7.10 -5.33
CA TRP A 149 25.75 6.90 -3.98
C TRP A 149 26.72 7.45 -2.96
N LEU A 150 26.31 8.48 -2.20
CA LEU A 150 27.14 9.22 -1.23
C LEU A 150 28.48 9.66 -1.83
N PRO A 151 28.50 10.53 -2.86
CA PRO A 151 29.65 10.78 -3.71
C PRO A 151 30.89 11.32 -2.98
N HIS A 152 30.71 11.96 -1.80
CA HIS A 152 31.81 12.44 -0.98
C HIS A 152 32.31 11.40 0.04
N SER A 153 31.53 10.34 0.29
CA SER A 153 31.84 9.32 1.31
C SER A 153 32.19 7.97 0.73
N THR A 154 31.70 7.66 -0.48
CA THR A 154 31.93 6.38 -1.16
C THR A 154 32.27 6.59 -2.63
N HIS A 155 32.77 5.51 -3.29
CA HIS A 155 32.90 5.48 -4.76
C HIS A 155 31.85 4.56 -5.39
N THR A 156 30.76 4.31 -4.65
CA THR A 156 29.69 3.40 -5.08
C THR A 156 28.75 4.11 -6.04
N VAL A 157 28.25 3.36 -7.01
CA VAL A 157 27.18 3.79 -7.91
C VAL A 157 26.04 2.77 -7.86
N VAL A 158 24.82 3.25 -8.05
CA VAL A 158 23.62 2.40 -8.10
C VAL A 158 22.91 2.62 -9.43
N ARG A 159 22.15 1.60 -9.89
CA ARG A 159 21.36 1.69 -11.12
C ARG A 159 19.89 1.79 -10.76
N ILE A 160 19.24 2.87 -11.17
CA ILE A 160 17.83 3.12 -10.87
C ILE A 160 17.13 3.66 -12.11
N THR A 161 15.80 3.55 -12.21
CA THR A 161 15.08 4.04 -13.37
C THR A 161 15.04 5.56 -13.45
N ARG A 162 15.17 6.10 -14.67
CA ARG A 162 14.91 7.53 -14.95
C ARG A 162 13.42 7.84 -15.14
N VAL A 163 12.58 6.82 -15.26
CA VAL A 163 11.13 7.00 -15.40
C VAL A 163 10.60 7.74 -14.19
N ASN A 164 9.69 8.67 -14.38
CA ASN A 164 9.12 9.53 -13.33
C ASN A 164 10.15 10.36 -12.54
N GLY A 165 11.41 10.44 -13.01
CA GLY A 165 12.47 11.19 -12.35
C GLY A 165 12.98 10.53 -11.06
N VAL A 166 12.80 9.22 -10.92
CA VAL A 166 13.27 8.46 -9.74
C VAL A 166 14.76 8.61 -9.53
N ASP A 167 15.54 8.63 -10.62
CA ASP A 167 16.98 8.91 -10.63
C ASP A 167 17.35 10.24 -9.96
N ARG A 168 16.66 11.31 -10.33
CA ARG A 168 16.91 12.65 -9.75
C ARG A 168 16.53 12.71 -8.27
N GLN A 169 15.45 12.03 -7.88
CA GLN A 169 15.04 11.96 -6.48
C GLN A 169 16.04 11.14 -5.66
N LEU A 170 16.53 10.03 -6.18
CA LEU A 170 17.55 9.23 -5.48
C LEU A 170 18.91 9.98 -5.41
N GLU A 171 19.28 10.74 -6.43
CA GLU A 171 20.48 11.59 -6.41
C GLU A 171 20.38 12.66 -5.33
N ALA A 172 19.21 13.30 -5.17
CA ALA A 172 18.96 14.26 -4.10
C ALA A 172 19.00 13.60 -2.71
N VAL A 173 18.38 12.43 -2.55
CA VAL A 173 18.50 11.62 -1.32
C VAL A 173 19.97 11.33 -1.00
N SER A 174 20.72 10.84 -1.97
CA SER A 174 22.15 10.52 -1.83
C SER A 174 22.96 11.72 -1.37
N ALA A 175 22.75 12.88 -1.98
CA ALA A 175 23.44 14.12 -1.62
C ALA A 175 23.12 14.58 -0.18
N GLU A 176 21.86 14.48 0.25
CA GLU A 176 21.48 14.84 1.63
C GLU A 176 22.00 13.84 2.65
N LEU A 177 21.94 12.53 2.37
CA LEU A 177 22.49 11.49 3.23
C LEU A 177 24.01 11.65 3.41
N ASP A 178 24.69 12.09 2.38
CA ASP A 178 26.14 12.32 2.39
C ASP A 178 26.57 13.47 3.31
N GLN A 179 25.63 14.34 3.70
CA GLN A 179 25.86 15.42 4.69
C GLN A 179 25.58 14.97 6.14
N LEU A 180 25.08 13.76 6.37
CA LEU A 180 24.82 13.27 7.69
C LEU A 180 26.11 13.10 8.50
N PRO A 181 26.05 13.25 9.84
CA PRO A 181 27.19 12.97 10.70
C PRO A 181 27.55 11.48 10.65
N PRO A 182 28.82 11.10 10.94
CA PRO A 182 29.29 9.71 10.78
C PRO A 182 28.45 8.67 11.52
N GLU A 183 27.92 9.02 12.69
CA GLU A 183 27.09 8.14 13.53
C GLU A 183 25.74 7.78 12.88
N GLU A 184 25.20 8.65 12.02
CA GLU A 184 24.01 8.37 11.25
C GLU A 184 24.36 7.83 9.85
N LYS A 185 25.41 8.35 9.21
CA LYS A 185 25.83 7.96 7.87
C LYS A 185 26.20 6.46 7.77
N LYS A 186 26.69 5.86 8.84
CA LYS A 186 27.07 4.43 8.85
C LYS A 186 25.96 3.48 8.36
N TYR A 187 24.68 3.84 8.52
CA TYR A 187 23.54 3.03 8.12
C TYR A 187 23.32 3.00 6.60
N VAL A 188 24.00 3.86 5.87
CA VAL A 188 23.79 4.06 4.42
C VAL A 188 25.10 3.98 3.60
N LEU A 189 26.26 3.71 4.23
CA LEU A 189 27.55 3.62 3.54
C LEU A 189 27.59 2.48 2.52
N LYS A 190 26.90 1.37 2.80
CA LYS A 190 26.68 0.28 1.86
C LYS A 190 25.23 0.26 1.40
N THR A 191 24.96 -0.43 0.31
CA THR A 191 23.61 -0.69 -0.19
C THR A 191 23.41 -2.19 -0.39
N GLY A 192 22.17 -2.68 -0.16
CA GLY A 192 21.72 -4.01 -0.54
C GLY A 192 21.38 -4.12 -2.03
N GLY A 193 21.37 -2.99 -2.73
CA GLY A 193 21.12 -2.92 -4.17
C GLY A 193 19.82 -2.19 -4.54
N THR A 194 19.64 -2.01 -5.86
CA THR A 194 18.49 -1.30 -6.43
C THR A 194 17.70 -2.18 -7.39
N PHE A 195 18.20 -2.38 -8.60
CA PHE A 195 17.50 -3.17 -9.63
C PHE A 195 17.77 -4.67 -9.49
N ASN A 196 16.69 -5.44 -9.42
CA ASN A 196 16.71 -6.89 -9.48
C ASN A 196 15.35 -7.42 -9.95
N TRP A 197 15.30 -7.95 -11.18
CA TRP A 197 14.06 -8.49 -11.75
C TRP A 197 13.73 -9.85 -11.11
N ARG A 198 12.90 -9.80 -10.09
CA ARG A 198 12.47 -10.99 -9.35
C ARG A 198 11.09 -10.80 -8.72
N PRO A 199 10.34 -11.87 -8.49
CA PRO A 199 9.17 -11.81 -7.63
C PRO A 199 9.58 -11.57 -6.16
N ILE A 200 8.62 -11.12 -5.37
CA ILE A 200 8.73 -11.08 -3.90
C ILE A 200 8.80 -12.52 -3.38
N THR A 201 9.68 -12.78 -2.43
CA THR A 201 9.83 -14.13 -1.85
C THR A 201 8.50 -14.66 -1.30
N GLY A 202 8.05 -15.79 -1.86
CA GLY A 202 6.77 -16.43 -1.50
C GLY A 202 5.53 -15.82 -2.18
N SER A 203 5.72 -15.10 -3.29
CA SER A 203 4.65 -14.49 -4.09
C SER A 203 4.99 -14.54 -5.58
N GLU A 204 3.99 -14.48 -6.43
CA GLU A 204 4.14 -14.29 -7.89
C GLU A 204 4.28 -12.79 -8.27
N GLN A 205 4.03 -11.88 -7.33
CA GLN A 205 4.10 -10.44 -7.57
C GLN A 205 5.55 -9.97 -7.68
N LEU A 206 5.82 -9.12 -8.68
CA LEU A 206 7.12 -8.50 -8.86
C LEU A 206 7.47 -7.57 -7.70
N SER A 207 8.71 -7.63 -7.25
CA SER A 207 9.27 -6.68 -6.29
C SER A 207 9.36 -5.27 -6.90
N ALA A 208 9.31 -4.23 -6.09
CA ALA A 208 9.60 -2.86 -6.51
C ALA A 208 11.01 -2.72 -7.13
N HIS A 209 11.95 -3.54 -6.68
CA HIS A 209 13.28 -3.64 -7.30
C HIS A 209 13.24 -4.08 -8.77
N ALA A 210 12.25 -4.90 -9.17
CA ALA A 210 12.10 -5.32 -10.56
C ALA A 210 11.80 -4.15 -11.50
N PHE A 211 11.21 -3.09 -11.00
CA PHE A 211 10.90 -1.88 -11.76
C PHE A 211 12.00 -0.80 -11.66
N GLY A 212 13.07 -1.08 -10.89
CA GLY A 212 14.15 -0.11 -10.68
C GLY A 212 13.71 1.13 -9.91
N ILE A 213 12.74 1.02 -9.01
CA ILE A 213 12.20 2.12 -8.21
C ILE A 213 12.52 1.99 -6.71
N ALA A 214 13.27 0.98 -6.32
CA ALA A 214 13.60 0.71 -4.93
C ALA A 214 15.10 0.66 -4.68
N ILE A 215 15.48 0.92 -3.45
CA ILE A 215 16.83 0.75 -2.93
C ILE A 215 16.77 0.12 -1.55
N ASP A 216 17.65 -0.84 -1.31
CA ASP A 216 17.94 -1.35 0.03
C ASP A 216 19.21 -0.67 0.56
N ILE A 217 19.13 -0.04 1.72
CA ILE A 217 20.29 0.50 2.44
C ILE A 217 21.06 -0.62 3.14
N ASP A 218 22.08 -0.30 3.94
CA ASP A 218 23.03 -1.27 4.52
C ASP A 218 22.31 -2.40 5.29
N PRO A 219 22.36 -3.67 4.80
CA PRO A 219 21.70 -4.79 5.45
C PRO A 219 22.29 -5.13 6.83
N ASP A 220 23.55 -4.77 7.11
CA ASP A 220 24.21 -5.05 8.39
C ASP A 220 23.56 -4.28 9.56
N TYR A 221 22.91 -3.16 9.25
CA TYR A 221 22.19 -2.32 10.21
C TYR A 221 20.66 -2.44 10.12
N SER A 222 20.16 -3.32 9.27
CA SER A 222 18.74 -3.45 8.98
C SER A 222 18.12 -4.67 9.65
N ASP A 223 16.80 -4.68 9.72
CA ASP A 223 15.99 -5.75 10.26
C ASP A 223 14.89 -6.11 9.25
N TYR A 224 14.70 -7.40 9.00
CA TYR A 224 13.65 -7.91 8.14
C TYR A 224 12.78 -8.88 8.93
N TRP A 225 11.47 -8.75 8.85
CA TRP A 225 10.53 -9.50 9.67
C TRP A 225 10.74 -11.03 9.62
N ARG A 226 11.08 -11.58 8.44
CA ARG A 226 11.30 -13.03 8.27
C ARG A 226 12.54 -13.55 8.98
N TRP A 227 13.50 -12.70 9.30
CA TRP A 227 14.69 -13.15 10.05
C TRP A 227 14.38 -13.43 11.52
N ASN A 228 13.25 -12.90 12.00
CA ASN A 228 12.84 -12.97 13.41
C ASN A 228 11.63 -13.87 13.65
N VAL A 229 11.08 -14.49 12.61
CA VAL A 229 9.90 -15.37 12.71
C VAL A 229 10.32 -16.77 12.27
N SER A 230 10.32 -17.71 13.22
CA SER A 230 10.47 -19.13 12.96
C SER A 230 9.14 -19.84 13.20
N GLY A 231 8.55 -20.45 12.15
CA GLY A 231 7.32 -21.22 12.27
C GLY A 231 6.04 -20.46 11.90
N ASP A 232 4.93 -20.83 12.51
CA ASP A 232 3.59 -20.41 12.18
C ASP A 232 3.41 -18.87 12.13
N HIS A 233 2.99 -18.35 10.98
CA HIS A 233 2.85 -16.92 10.71
C HIS A 233 1.69 -16.24 11.46
N GLU A 234 0.88 -16.98 12.21
CA GLU A 234 -0.20 -16.47 13.07
C GLU A 234 0.31 -15.80 14.35
N LYS A 235 1.62 -15.89 14.66
CA LYS A 235 2.19 -15.23 15.84
C LYS A 235 2.51 -13.78 15.52
N LEU A 236 2.20 -12.91 16.50
CA LEU A 236 2.56 -11.49 16.45
C LEU A 236 4.03 -11.31 16.08
N ILE A 237 4.29 -10.57 15.00
CA ILE A 237 5.66 -10.27 14.53
C ILE A 237 6.27 -9.24 15.48
N PRO A 238 7.38 -9.57 16.20
CA PRO A 238 8.04 -8.59 17.05
C PRO A 238 8.71 -7.53 16.19
N TYR A 239 8.26 -6.27 16.31
CA TYR A 239 8.81 -5.16 15.56
C TYR A 239 10.25 -4.85 16.00
N LYS A 240 11.14 -4.66 15.02
CA LYS A 240 12.52 -4.23 15.21
C LYS A 240 12.90 -3.16 14.22
N ASN A 241 13.60 -2.15 14.70
CA ASN A 241 14.17 -1.10 13.86
C ASN A 241 15.43 -0.52 14.51
N ARG A 242 16.45 -0.27 13.70
CA ARG A 242 17.68 0.42 14.08
C ARG A 242 17.94 1.66 13.22
N ILE A 243 17.16 1.86 12.16
CA ILE A 243 17.35 2.96 11.21
C ILE A 243 16.91 4.28 11.85
N PRO A 244 17.78 5.29 11.87
CA PRO A 244 17.44 6.61 12.38
C PRO A 244 16.33 7.30 11.59
N HIS A 245 15.46 7.98 12.29
CA HIS A 245 14.36 8.77 11.70
C HIS A 245 14.78 9.68 10.58
N ARG A 246 15.87 10.41 10.80
CA ARG A 246 16.37 11.41 9.86
C ARG A 246 16.65 10.83 8.48
N ILE A 247 17.12 9.58 8.43
CA ILE A 247 17.31 8.88 7.15
C ILE A 247 15.96 8.66 6.47
N VAL A 248 14.95 8.19 7.21
CA VAL A 248 13.60 7.96 6.67
C VAL A 248 12.98 9.26 6.17
N GLU A 249 13.07 10.34 6.94
CA GLU A 249 12.54 11.66 6.57
C GLU A 249 13.21 12.21 5.30
N ILE A 250 14.50 11.96 5.09
CA ILE A 250 15.21 12.35 3.87
C ILE A 250 14.56 11.64 2.68
N PHE A 251 14.39 10.34 2.73
CA PHE A 251 13.76 9.57 1.67
C PHE A 251 12.31 10.00 1.40
N GLU A 252 11.51 10.21 2.46
CA GLU A 252 10.11 10.62 2.34
C GLU A 252 9.94 11.98 1.64
N ARG A 253 10.82 12.94 1.95
CA ARG A 253 10.82 14.25 1.25
C ARG A 253 11.04 14.14 -0.25
N HIS A 254 11.70 13.09 -0.68
CA HIS A 254 12.01 12.81 -2.09
C HIS A 254 11.10 11.76 -2.74
N GLY A 255 9.95 11.49 -2.15
CA GLY A 255 8.93 10.64 -2.76
C GLY A 255 9.09 9.15 -2.50
N PHE A 256 9.99 8.73 -1.63
CA PHE A 256 10.16 7.32 -1.26
C PHE A 256 9.43 6.99 0.03
N ILE A 257 8.72 5.88 0.06
CA ILE A 257 8.20 5.29 1.29
C ILE A 257 9.22 4.30 1.87
N TRP A 258 9.07 3.97 3.15
CA TRP A 258 9.96 3.08 3.89
C TRP A 258 9.26 1.81 4.37
N GLY A 259 9.82 0.65 4.07
CA GLY A 259 9.31 -0.65 4.50
C GLY A 259 9.36 -0.91 6.01
N GLY A 260 10.10 -0.09 6.77
CA GLY A 260 10.08 -0.17 8.23
C GLY A 260 8.77 0.29 8.88
N LYS A 261 7.86 0.90 8.12
CA LYS A 261 6.50 1.28 8.56
C LYS A 261 5.44 0.21 8.31
N TRP A 262 5.84 -0.96 7.83
CA TRP A 262 4.97 -2.09 7.59
C TRP A 262 4.90 -3.02 8.80
N TYR A 263 3.77 -3.70 8.99
CA TYR A 263 3.67 -4.82 9.93
C TYR A 263 4.67 -5.93 9.58
N HIS A 264 4.77 -6.25 8.28
CA HIS A 264 5.79 -7.13 7.72
C HIS A 264 7.01 -6.29 7.35
N TYR A 265 7.63 -5.68 8.34
CA TYR A 265 8.68 -4.69 8.17
C TYR A 265 9.90 -5.19 7.40
N ASP A 266 10.44 -4.28 6.60
CA ASP A 266 11.70 -4.40 5.91
C ASP A 266 12.46 -3.07 6.04
N THR A 267 13.33 -2.96 7.05
CA THR A 267 13.91 -1.67 7.42
C THR A 267 15.03 -1.21 6.50
N MET A 268 15.54 -2.08 5.61
CA MET A 268 16.48 -1.65 4.56
C MET A 268 15.76 -1.04 3.36
N HIS A 269 14.51 -1.41 3.13
CA HIS A 269 13.78 -1.18 1.89
C HIS A 269 13.15 0.21 1.83
N PHE A 270 13.49 0.95 0.77
CA PHE A 270 12.82 2.19 0.36
C PHE A 270 12.36 2.06 -1.09
N GLU A 271 11.13 2.52 -1.40
CA GLU A 271 10.60 2.50 -2.77
C GLU A 271 9.90 3.81 -3.14
N TYR A 272 10.07 4.24 -4.38
CA TYR A 272 9.49 5.49 -4.88
C TYR A 272 7.99 5.35 -5.10
N ARG A 273 7.20 5.98 -4.24
CA ARG A 273 5.73 5.93 -4.19
C ARG A 273 5.14 7.29 -3.80
N PRO A 274 5.36 8.33 -4.61
CA PRO A 274 4.93 9.70 -4.27
C PRO A 274 3.41 9.85 -4.12
N GLU A 275 2.61 8.95 -4.72
CA GLU A 275 1.14 8.91 -4.57
C GLU A 275 0.67 8.59 -3.16
N LEU A 276 1.52 7.93 -2.35
CA LEU A 276 1.23 7.58 -0.96
C LEU A 276 1.64 8.66 0.04
N LEU A 277 2.37 9.66 -0.42
CA LEU A 277 2.92 10.70 0.44
C LEU A 277 2.10 12.00 0.36
N PRO A 278 1.94 12.73 1.48
CA PRO A 278 1.38 14.08 1.42
C PRO A 278 2.27 14.92 0.51
N GLN A 279 1.66 15.59 -0.45
CA GLN A 279 2.42 16.53 -1.28
C GLN A 279 2.95 17.65 -0.39
N ALA A 280 4.25 17.93 -0.49
CA ALA A 280 4.80 19.16 0.08
C ALA A 280 4.00 20.35 -0.49
N ALA A 281 3.48 21.20 0.38
CA ALA A 281 2.86 22.44 -0.05
C ALA A 281 3.93 23.22 -0.87
N LYS A 282 3.61 23.47 -2.14
CA LYS A 282 4.47 24.26 -3.04
C LYS A 282 4.51 25.69 -2.60
#